data_099f074f52e491d0919794f5b981a588
#
_entry.id   099f074f52e491d0919794f5b981a588
#
_cell.length_a   1.000
_cell.length_b   1.000
_cell.length_c   1.000
_cell.angle_alpha   90.00
_cell.angle_beta   90.00
_cell.angle_gamma   90.00
#
_symmetry.space_group_name_H-M   'P 1'
#
loop_
_entity.id
_entity.type
_entity.pdbx_description
1 polymer ?
#
loop_
_entity_poly.entity_id
_entity_poly.type
_entity_poly.pdbx_seq_one_letter_code
_entity_poly.pdbx_strand_id
1 'polypeptide(L)'
;MIPIFKNNWLIRSYLSHHNISELDIHRSILSLILISSIICSSITLIYFMVTPQTGEKFTEFYILSTNEIASSYPIDLRVGEEGKLIIGIVNHEYENIIYYLEVNFNGSLIHKEYVFLIDNEKWESPFTFKATNKGENQKLEFLLYKDQQKEVYRDLHLWINVT
;
A
#
# COMPACT_ATOMS: atom_id res chain seq x y z
N MET A 1 32.04 -88.32 -11.66
CA MET A 1 30.72 -87.69 -11.65
C MET A 1 30.62 -86.83 -10.38
N ILE A 2 30.89 -85.55 -10.46
CA ILE A 2 30.99 -84.63 -9.32
C ILE A 2 29.75 -83.75 -9.36
N PRO A 3 28.94 -83.63 -8.30
CA PRO A 3 27.80 -82.78 -8.28
C PRO A 3 28.25 -81.35 -7.84
N ILE A 4 28.32 -80.45 -8.76
CA ILE A 4 28.41 -79.02 -8.53
C ILE A 4 26.97 -78.51 -8.37
N PHE A 5 26.46 -78.46 -7.14
CA PHE A 5 25.28 -77.64 -6.84
C PHE A 5 25.08 -77.53 -5.31
N LYS A 6 25.86 -76.62 -4.68
CA LYS A 6 25.47 -76.10 -3.36
C LYS A 6 26.24 -74.80 -3.12
N ASN A 7 25.63 -73.63 -3.48
CA ASN A 7 25.94 -72.37 -2.76
C ASN A 7 25.24 -71.11 -3.35
N ASN A 8 24.18 -71.32 -4.13
CA ASN A 8 23.47 -70.13 -4.66
C ASN A 8 22.57 -69.38 -3.64
N TRP A 9 22.20 -70.04 -2.52
CA TRP A 9 21.33 -69.42 -1.55
C TRP A 9 22.06 -68.47 -0.60
N LEU A 10 23.32 -68.75 -0.25
CA LEU A 10 24.14 -67.87 0.57
C LEU A 10 24.48 -66.54 -0.17
N ILE A 11 24.79 -66.62 -1.45
CA ILE A 11 25.05 -65.43 -2.31
C ILE A 11 23.79 -64.63 -2.47
N ARG A 12 22.63 -65.27 -2.65
CA ARG A 12 21.34 -64.64 -2.71
C ARG A 12 20.94 -63.94 -1.40
N SER A 13 21.22 -64.59 -0.26
CA SER A 13 20.96 -64.06 1.07
C SER A 13 21.87 -62.83 1.35
N TYR A 14 23.14 -62.88 0.95
CA TYR A 14 24.08 -61.79 1.12
C TYR A 14 23.73 -60.57 0.25
N LEU A 15 23.38 -60.80 -1.01
CA LEU A 15 22.95 -59.76 -1.93
C LEU A 15 21.60 -59.11 -1.52
N SER A 16 20.68 -59.95 -0.98
CA SER A 16 19.40 -59.47 -0.46
C SER A 16 19.60 -58.59 0.79
N HIS A 17 20.51 -58.92 1.69
CA HIS A 17 20.77 -58.17 2.91
C HIS A 17 21.46 -56.82 2.60
N HIS A 18 22.38 -56.83 1.63
CA HIS A 18 23.08 -55.61 1.23
C HIS A 18 22.16 -54.62 0.48
N ASN A 19 21.25 -55.12 -0.33
CA ASN A 19 20.31 -54.34 -1.10
C ASN A 19 19.20 -53.72 -0.20
N ILE A 20 18.80 -54.41 0.88
CA ILE A 20 17.85 -53.90 1.86
C ILE A 20 18.45 -52.75 2.67
N SER A 21 19.72 -52.84 3.07
CA SER A 21 20.39 -51.79 3.85
C SER A 21 20.56 -50.48 3.06
N GLU A 22 20.88 -50.55 1.77
CA GLU A 22 20.96 -49.36 0.92
C GLU A 22 19.60 -48.70 0.70
N LEU A 23 18.55 -49.49 0.45
CA LEU A 23 17.18 -48.98 0.29
C LEU A 23 16.66 -48.33 1.58
N ASP A 24 17.01 -48.83 2.74
CA ASP A 24 16.62 -48.24 4.04
C ASP A 24 17.37 -46.95 4.32
N ILE A 25 18.64 -46.82 3.93
CA ILE A 25 19.41 -45.59 4.02
C ILE A 25 18.81 -44.50 3.11
N HIS A 26 18.48 -44.82 1.86
CA HIS A 26 17.85 -43.86 0.93
C HIS A 26 16.47 -43.42 1.42
N ARG A 27 15.65 -44.32 1.96
CA ARG A 27 14.35 -43.96 2.56
C ARG A 27 14.51 -43.06 3.77
N SER A 28 15.48 -43.30 4.63
CA SER A 28 15.77 -42.45 5.79
C SER A 28 16.25 -41.07 5.37
N ILE A 29 17.11 -40.96 4.35
CA ILE A 29 17.56 -39.69 3.80
C ILE A 29 16.39 -38.90 3.18
N LEU A 30 15.55 -39.56 2.38
CA LEU A 30 14.38 -38.93 1.76
C LEU A 30 13.38 -38.41 2.82
N SER A 31 13.12 -39.23 3.87
CA SER A 31 12.23 -38.79 4.95
C SER A 31 12.81 -37.61 5.75
N LEU A 32 14.12 -37.59 5.96
CA LEU A 32 14.80 -36.49 6.63
C LEU A 32 14.70 -35.18 5.80
N ILE A 33 14.91 -35.27 4.48
CA ILE A 33 14.74 -34.14 3.55
C ILE A 33 13.29 -33.65 3.57
N LEU A 34 12.32 -34.56 3.55
CA LEU A 34 10.91 -34.22 3.59
C LEU A 34 10.54 -33.45 4.88
N ILE A 35 10.95 -33.99 6.03
CA ILE A 35 10.69 -33.41 7.34
C ILE A 35 11.35 -32.00 7.44
N SER A 36 12.61 -31.87 7.00
CA SER A 36 13.30 -30.59 7.02
C SER A 36 12.62 -29.56 6.10
N SER A 37 12.13 -29.98 4.95
CA SER A 37 11.38 -29.13 4.02
C SER A 37 10.07 -28.62 4.64
N ILE A 38 9.33 -29.51 5.32
CA ILE A 38 8.08 -29.12 6.01
C ILE A 38 8.36 -28.12 7.13
N ILE A 39 9.41 -28.35 7.93
CA ILE A 39 9.79 -27.44 9.01
C ILE A 39 10.19 -26.07 8.43
N CYS A 40 11.03 -26.05 7.41
CA CYS A 40 11.47 -24.83 6.76
C CYS A 40 10.29 -24.03 6.18
N SER A 41 9.38 -24.72 5.50
CA SER A 41 8.15 -24.12 4.96
C SER A 41 7.26 -23.53 6.06
N SER A 42 7.11 -24.25 7.17
CA SER A 42 6.31 -23.79 8.30
C SER A 42 6.91 -22.54 8.96
N ILE A 43 8.23 -22.50 9.13
CA ILE A 43 8.95 -21.33 9.68
C ILE A 43 8.76 -20.13 8.74
N THR A 44 8.88 -20.33 7.43
CA THR A 44 8.68 -19.27 6.43
C THR A 44 7.27 -18.72 6.48
N LEU A 45 6.25 -19.57 6.58
CA LEU A 45 4.85 -19.12 6.71
C LEU A 45 4.63 -18.31 7.99
N ILE A 46 5.14 -18.78 9.13
CA ILE A 46 5.04 -18.06 10.41
C ILE A 46 5.75 -16.71 10.31
N TYR A 47 6.93 -16.65 9.69
CA TYR A 47 7.66 -15.40 9.46
C TYR A 47 6.82 -14.39 8.69
N PHE A 48 6.19 -14.78 7.58
CA PHE A 48 5.31 -13.88 6.81
C PHE A 48 4.04 -13.47 7.55
N MET A 49 3.50 -14.33 8.42
CA MET A 49 2.33 -13.98 9.25
C MET A 49 2.66 -12.98 10.37
N VAL A 50 3.85 -13.08 10.95
CA VAL A 50 4.26 -12.24 12.09
C VAL A 50 4.92 -10.94 11.63
N THR A 51 5.56 -10.95 10.45
CA THR A 51 6.19 -9.73 9.91
C THR A 51 5.12 -8.87 9.28
N PRO A 52 4.78 -7.70 9.86
CA PRO A 52 3.83 -6.79 9.23
C PRO A 52 4.40 -6.37 7.88
N GLN A 53 3.67 -6.67 6.82
CA GLN A 53 3.98 -6.12 5.50
C GLN A 53 3.59 -4.64 5.56
N THR A 54 4.54 -3.79 5.83
CA THR A 54 4.34 -2.35 5.67
C THR A 54 4.06 -2.12 4.19
N GLY A 55 2.82 -1.79 3.86
CA GLY A 55 2.43 -1.36 2.52
C GLY A 55 3.23 -0.12 2.09
N GLU A 56 2.99 0.36 0.90
CA GLU A 56 3.58 1.61 0.45
C GLU A 56 3.12 2.76 1.35
N LYS A 57 4.04 3.63 1.72
CA LYS A 57 3.72 4.87 2.45
C LYS A 57 3.03 5.83 1.49
N PHE A 58 1.87 6.33 1.86
CA PHE A 58 1.15 7.31 1.05
C PHE A 58 0.23 8.19 1.89
N THR A 59 -0.18 9.29 1.30
CA THR A 59 -1.19 10.19 1.85
C THR A 59 -2.35 10.27 0.87
N GLU A 60 -3.58 10.06 1.36
CA GLU A 60 -4.76 10.43 0.58
C GLU A 60 -4.98 11.94 0.67
N PHE A 61 -5.16 12.56 -0.49
CA PHE A 61 -5.51 13.97 -0.58
C PHE A 61 -6.66 14.11 -1.56
N TYR A 62 -7.78 14.65 -1.11
CA TYR A 62 -8.98 14.73 -1.92
C TYR A 62 -9.84 15.95 -1.57
N ILE A 63 -10.73 16.26 -2.50
CA ILE A 63 -11.78 17.27 -2.32
C ILE A 63 -13.12 16.63 -2.59
N LEU A 64 -14.13 17.00 -1.79
CA LEU A 64 -15.52 16.55 -1.94
C LEU A 64 -16.43 17.76 -2.10
N SER A 65 -17.53 17.56 -2.81
CA SER A 65 -18.65 18.50 -2.78
C SER A 65 -19.38 18.42 -1.43
N THR A 66 -19.92 19.51 -0.94
CA THR A 66 -20.74 19.53 0.29
C THR A 66 -21.99 18.64 0.24
N ASN A 67 -22.39 18.21 -0.94
CA ASN A 67 -23.54 17.30 -1.13
C ASN A 67 -23.14 15.82 -1.23
N GLU A 68 -21.87 15.46 -0.92
CA GLU A 68 -21.31 14.09 -1.01
C GLU A 68 -21.40 13.43 -2.40
N ILE A 69 -21.83 14.19 -3.43
CA ILE A 69 -21.96 13.70 -4.80
C ILE A 69 -20.83 14.32 -5.62
N ALA A 70 -19.93 13.50 -6.13
CA ALA A 70 -18.77 13.93 -6.94
C ALA A 70 -19.13 14.73 -8.21
N SER A 71 -20.37 14.71 -8.63
CA SER A 71 -20.88 15.48 -9.81
C SER A 71 -21.36 16.89 -9.50
N SER A 72 -21.29 17.36 -8.24
CA SER A 72 -21.87 18.63 -7.80
C SER A 72 -20.80 19.62 -7.31
N TYR A 73 -19.62 19.63 -7.91
CA TYR A 73 -18.62 20.66 -7.63
C TYR A 73 -19.13 22.04 -8.06
N PRO A 74 -18.83 23.12 -7.30
CA PRO A 74 -19.21 24.50 -7.65
C PRO A 74 -18.29 25.04 -8.75
N ILE A 75 -18.44 24.53 -9.97
CA ILE A 75 -17.59 24.89 -11.11
C ILE A 75 -18.13 26.09 -11.92
N ASP A 76 -19.42 26.39 -11.81
CA ASP A 76 -20.06 27.53 -12.44
C ASP A 76 -20.64 28.45 -11.36
N LEU A 77 -20.03 29.61 -11.17
CA LEU A 77 -20.39 30.57 -10.14
C LEU A 77 -20.68 31.95 -10.75
N ARG A 78 -21.44 32.76 -10.03
CA ARG A 78 -21.58 34.19 -10.34
C ARG A 78 -20.58 35.02 -9.56
N VAL A 79 -20.25 36.19 -10.07
CA VAL A 79 -19.42 37.16 -9.33
C VAL A 79 -20.05 37.44 -7.95
N GLY A 80 -19.27 37.23 -6.90
CA GLY A 80 -19.68 37.40 -5.51
C GLY A 80 -20.27 36.13 -4.86
N GLU A 81 -20.54 35.06 -5.62
CA GLU A 81 -21.03 33.81 -5.12
C GLU A 81 -19.93 33.00 -4.41
N GLU A 82 -20.33 32.20 -3.43
CA GLU A 82 -19.44 31.35 -2.65
C GLU A 82 -19.51 29.91 -3.14
N GLY A 83 -18.33 29.33 -3.44
CA GLY A 83 -18.17 27.90 -3.65
C GLY A 83 -17.80 27.22 -2.34
N LYS A 84 -18.42 26.04 -2.09
CA LYS A 84 -18.20 25.26 -0.86
C LYS A 84 -17.72 23.86 -1.20
N LEU A 85 -16.66 23.43 -0.52
CA LEU A 85 -16.01 22.13 -0.70
C LEU A 85 -15.64 21.57 0.68
N ILE A 86 -15.31 20.29 0.71
CA ILE A 86 -14.65 19.63 1.84
C ILE A 86 -13.26 19.19 1.36
N ILE A 87 -12.22 19.58 2.09
CA ILE A 87 -10.85 19.12 1.84
C ILE A 87 -10.57 18.00 2.81
N GLY A 88 -10.04 16.88 2.30
CA GLY A 88 -9.70 15.71 3.11
C GLY A 88 -8.24 15.31 2.95
N ILE A 89 -7.62 14.93 4.06
CA ILE A 89 -6.27 14.37 4.14
C ILE A 89 -6.32 13.13 5.03
N VAL A 90 -5.74 12.01 4.58
CA VAL A 90 -5.56 10.80 5.40
C VAL A 90 -4.10 10.40 5.37
N ASN A 91 -3.53 10.24 6.55
CA ASN A 91 -2.13 9.86 6.71
C ASN A 91 -1.97 8.34 6.76
N HIS A 92 -1.33 7.72 5.74
CA HIS A 92 -0.93 6.31 5.71
C HIS A 92 0.59 6.15 5.57
N GLU A 93 1.35 7.06 6.23
CA GLU A 93 2.80 7.10 6.12
C GLU A 93 3.53 6.29 7.19
N TYR A 94 2.77 5.59 8.07
CA TYR A 94 3.29 4.85 9.23
C TYR A 94 4.08 5.71 10.22
N GLU A 95 3.90 7.03 10.18
CA GLU A 95 4.54 8.01 11.06
C GLU A 95 3.65 9.26 11.21
N ASN A 96 3.92 10.05 12.24
CA ASN A 96 3.21 11.31 12.46
C ASN A 96 3.75 12.38 11.50
N ILE A 97 2.85 13.05 10.78
CA ILE A 97 3.21 14.02 9.75
C ILE A 97 2.56 15.38 10.05
N ILE A 98 3.31 16.45 9.79
CA ILE A 98 2.78 17.80 9.73
C ILE A 98 2.61 18.17 8.26
N TYR A 99 1.36 18.28 7.83
CA TYR A 99 1.03 18.73 6.50
C TYR A 99 0.87 20.26 6.50
N TYR A 100 1.28 20.88 5.40
CA TYR A 100 1.00 22.28 5.13
C TYR A 100 0.18 22.38 3.85
N LEU A 101 -1.05 22.87 4.01
CA LEU A 101 -2.01 23.06 2.93
C LEU A 101 -2.00 24.52 2.48
N GLU A 102 -1.86 24.73 1.18
CA GLU A 102 -2.10 26.02 0.52
C GLU A 102 -3.22 25.91 -0.49
N VAL A 103 -4.09 26.89 -0.55
CA VAL A 103 -5.13 27.01 -1.57
C VAL A 103 -4.95 28.31 -2.34
N ASN A 104 -4.79 28.16 -3.64
CA ASN A 104 -4.62 29.27 -4.56
C ASN A 104 -5.84 29.39 -5.47
N PHE A 105 -6.34 30.59 -5.68
CA PHE A 105 -7.37 30.87 -6.67
C PHE A 105 -6.83 31.83 -7.71
N ASN A 106 -6.79 31.39 -8.95
CA ASN A 106 -6.25 32.13 -10.09
C ASN A 106 -4.83 32.68 -9.81
N GLY A 107 -3.96 31.86 -9.18
CA GLY A 107 -2.58 32.20 -8.83
C GLY A 107 -2.42 33.05 -7.56
N SER A 108 -3.51 33.43 -6.90
CA SER A 108 -3.47 34.17 -5.64
C SER A 108 -3.74 33.25 -4.47
N LEU A 109 -2.88 33.31 -3.46
CA LEU A 109 -3.06 32.54 -2.21
C LEU A 109 -4.30 33.05 -1.46
N ILE A 110 -5.27 32.17 -1.21
CA ILE A 110 -6.52 32.51 -0.51
C ILE A 110 -6.67 31.79 0.84
N HIS A 111 -5.96 30.70 1.06
CA HIS A 111 -5.99 29.97 2.33
C HIS A 111 -4.68 29.23 2.57
N LYS A 112 -4.32 29.09 3.85
CA LYS A 112 -3.20 28.24 4.29
C LYS A 112 -3.48 27.69 5.68
N GLU A 113 -3.10 26.43 5.90
CA GLU A 113 -3.34 25.75 7.18
C GLU A 113 -2.27 24.68 7.43
N TYR A 114 -1.92 24.47 8.71
CA TYR A 114 -1.09 23.37 9.15
C TYR A 114 -1.96 22.29 9.78
N VAL A 115 -1.81 21.07 9.34
CA VAL A 115 -2.58 19.91 9.81
C VAL A 115 -1.60 18.87 10.32
N PHE A 116 -1.65 18.56 11.63
CA PHE A 116 -0.88 17.48 12.22
C PHE A 116 -1.75 16.22 12.25
N LEU A 117 -1.26 15.11 11.69
CA LEU A 117 -1.95 13.83 11.68
C LEU A 117 -1.03 12.72 12.18
N ILE A 118 -1.53 11.90 13.09
CA ILE A 118 -0.90 10.63 13.44
C ILE A 118 -1.16 9.60 12.33
N ASP A 119 -0.44 8.47 12.39
CA ASP A 119 -0.64 7.39 11.42
C ASP A 119 -2.10 6.90 11.41
N ASN A 120 -2.65 6.69 10.21
CA ASN A 120 -4.04 6.33 9.93
C ASN A 120 -5.11 7.35 10.38
N GLU A 121 -4.70 8.57 10.72
CA GLU A 121 -5.64 9.62 11.05
C GLU A 121 -6.17 10.32 9.80
N LYS A 122 -7.45 10.65 9.86
CA LYS A 122 -8.18 11.39 8.83
C LYS A 122 -8.53 12.77 9.35
N TRP A 123 -8.30 13.78 8.50
CA TRP A 123 -8.76 15.15 8.71
C TRP A 123 -9.64 15.57 7.54
N GLU A 124 -10.78 16.16 7.84
CA GLU A 124 -11.68 16.79 6.87
C GLU A 124 -12.12 18.14 7.40
N SER A 125 -12.04 19.15 6.52
CA SER A 125 -12.48 20.51 6.85
C SER A 125 -13.33 21.12 5.74
N PRO A 126 -14.45 21.75 6.09
CA PRO A 126 -15.22 22.53 5.14
C PRO A 126 -14.42 23.76 4.71
N PHE A 127 -14.33 23.98 3.42
CA PHE A 127 -13.65 25.09 2.80
C PHE A 127 -14.62 25.91 1.95
N THR A 128 -14.58 27.24 2.11
CA THR A 128 -15.42 28.17 1.35
C THR A 128 -14.53 29.19 0.65
N PHE A 129 -14.74 29.40 -0.63
CA PHE A 129 -14.08 30.44 -1.39
C PHE A 129 -15.11 31.36 -2.09
N LYS A 130 -14.71 32.56 -2.42
CA LYS A 130 -15.58 33.52 -3.08
C LYS A 130 -15.07 33.84 -4.48
N ALA A 131 -15.96 33.72 -5.46
CA ALA A 131 -15.68 34.13 -6.83
C ALA A 131 -15.71 35.68 -6.95
N THR A 132 -14.54 36.32 -7.03
CA THR A 132 -14.44 37.78 -6.98
C THR A 132 -14.43 38.43 -8.36
N ASN A 133 -13.88 37.75 -9.35
CA ASN A 133 -13.66 38.30 -10.69
C ASN A 133 -14.32 37.44 -11.74
N LYS A 134 -14.97 38.07 -12.73
CA LYS A 134 -15.49 37.36 -13.91
C LYS A 134 -14.33 36.76 -14.72
N GLY A 135 -14.50 35.52 -15.17
CA GLY A 135 -13.54 34.83 -16.02
C GLY A 135 -13.87 33.36 -16.20
N GLU A 136 -13.46 32.81 -17.32
CA GLU A 136 -13.58 31.39 -17.63
C GLU A 136 -12.27 30.65 -17.24
N ASN A 137 -12.38 29.36 -16.90
CA ASN A 137 -11.24 28.50 -16.59
C ASN A 137 -10.29 29.10 -15.52
N GLN A 138 -10.84 29.69 -14.47
CA GLN A 138 -10.04 30.14 -13.33
C GLN A 138 -9.62 28.91 -12.49
N LYS A 139 -8.32 28.77 -12.22
CA LYS A 139 -7.78 27.60 -11.52
C LYS A 139 -7.91 27.79 -10.00
N LEU A 140 -8.70 26.93 -9.36
CA LEU A 140 -8.67 26.73 -7.91
C LEU A 140 -7.75 25.54 -7.63
N GLU A 141 -6.61 25.80 -7.00
CA GLU A 141 -5.52 24.86 -6.81
C GLU A 141 -5.28 24.60 -5.33
N PHE A 142 -5.15 23.34 -4.97
CA PHE A 142 -4.87 22.86 -3.61
C PHE A 142 -3.49 22.20 -3.64
N LEU A 143 -2.56 22.71 -2.87
CA LEU A 143 -1.19 22.24 -2.78
C LEU A 143 -0.93 21.73 -1.38
N LEU A 144 -0.52 20.47 -1.28
CA LEU A 144 -0.18 19.82 -0.02
C LEU A 144 1.33 19.60 0.06
N TYR A 145 1.93 20.09 1.12
CA TYR A 145 3.34 19.89 1.44
C TYR A 145 3.47 19.00 2.68
N LYS A 146 4.56 18.26 2.77
CA LYS A 146 4.84 17.32 3.86
C LYS A 146 6.08 17.78 4.63
N ASP A 147 6.02 17.84 5.97
CA ASP A 147 7.16 18.07 6.88
C ASP A 147 8.06 19.26 6.50
N GLN A 148 7.47 20.41 6.23
CA GLN A 148 8.17 21.66 5.85
C GLN A 148 9.03 21.52 4.57
N GLN A 149 8.77 20.50 3.74
CA GLN A 149 9.42 20.41 2.43
C GLN A 149 8.98 21.58 1.55
N LYS A 150 9.90 22.06 0.69
CA LYS A 150 9.59 23.14 -0.27
C LYS A 150 8.91 22.64 -1.52
N GLU A 151 8.95 21.34 -1.77
CA GLU A 151 8.35 20.71 -2.93
C GLU A 151 6.92 20.29 -2.63
N VAL A 152 6.03 20.51 -3.60
CA VAL A 152 4.64 20.08 -3.51
C VAL A 152 4.61 18.57 -3.47
N TYR A 153 4.04 18.02 -2.39
CA TYR A 153 3.93 16.58 -2.21
C TYR A 153 2.73 16.00 -2.98
N ARG A 154 1.58 16.68 -2.91
CA ARG A 154 0.35 16.36 -3.65
C ARG A 154 -0.32 17.64 -4.11
N ASP A 155 -0.96 17.59 -5.28
CA ASP A 155 -1.76 18.70 -5.78
C ASP A 155 -3.10 18.23 -6.34
N LEU A 156 -4.09 19.08 -6.22
CA LEU A 156 -5.42 18.94 -6.82
C LEU A 156 -5.84 20.28 -7.41
N HIS A 157 -6.71 20.27 -8.39
CA HIS A 157 -7.27 21.52 -8.93
C HIS A 157 -8.69 21.35 -9.49
N LEU A 158 -9.42 22.45 -9.49
CA LEU A 158 -10.69 22.61 -10.16
C LEU A 158 -10.62 23.80 -11.10
N TRP A 159 -11.32 23.70 -12.22
CA TRP A 159 -11.53 24.82 -13.13
C TRP A 159 -12.89 25.45 -12.86
N ILE A 160 -12.89 26.73 -12.54
CA ILE A 160 -14.08 27.49 -12.13
C ILE A 160 -14.39 28.53 -13.20
N ASN A 161 -15.65 28.55 -13.65
CA ASN A 161 -16.18 29.61 -14.53
C ASN A 161 -16.95 30.59 -13.68
N VAL A 162 -16.63 31.88 -13.82
CA VAL A 162 -17.30 32.95 -13.09
C VAL A 162 -17.97 33.90 -14.07
N THR A 163 -19.30 33.97 -14.02
CA THR A 163 -20.14 34.75 -14.93
C THR A 163 -20.69 36.05 -14.29
#